data_8c1ed674f314debe322df846bd94e80c
#
_entry.id   8c1ed674f314debe322df846bd94e80c
#
_cell.length_a   1.000
_cell.length_b   1.000
_cell.length_c   1.000
_cell.angle_alpha   90.00
_cell.angle_beta   90.00
_cell.angle_gamma   90.00
#
_symmetry.space_group_name_H-M   'P 1'
#
loop_
_entity.id
_entity.type
_entity.pdbx_description
1 polymer ?
#
loop_
_entity_poly.entity_id
_entity_poly.type
_entity_poly.pdbx_seq_one_letter_code
_entity_poly.pdbx_strand_id
1 'polypeptide(L)'
;MFRLDAISFIWKKLGTNCQNLPEVHDITQSLRQAIRIVAPAVAFMADAIVGPDDLTGYFGRGRHWGKVCDMIYHNSLMVQLWSALATRNVSLMETALSRTPDKPSTTTWATYARCHDDIGWTVDDADARETGLDPVAHRRFLSDFYSGKFPGSFARGLVFQDNPVTGDRRISGSLASLAGLESALESDDPAGVDAAIARIVMLHTAILGYGGVPLIWMGDEVGMLNDDWQRDPGHADDNRWVHRPMMNWSMVKQAHAEPHSVPGRIWNGVRRAINARHRSPEFHASVDTVVLPSPHRKVIMWGRPHPEGRMIELYNISEHEVWFPMETLRSELDDVVTELLRGFDYDLTPMNLRLAPYECL
;
A
#
# COMPACT_ATOMS: atom_id res chain seq x y z
N MET A 1 8.86 8.09 -18.03
CA MET A 1 7.71 8.47 -17.19
C MET A 1 8.04 9.72 -16.41
N PHE A 2 7.11 10.67 -16.28
CA PHE A 2 7.23 11.83 -15.38
C PHE A 2 6.23 11.71 -14.24
N ARG A 3 6.70 11.87 -13.01
CA ARG A 3 5.86 12.11 -11.85
C ARG A 3 5.54 13.61 -11.79
N LEU A 4 4.27 13.93 -11.75
CA LEU A 4 3.79 15.31 -11.63
C LEU A 4 3.57 15.60 -10.14
N ASP A 5 4.59 16.20 -9.53
CA ASP A 5 4.64 16.49 -8.10
C ASP A 5 3.56 17.49 -7.69
N ALA A 6 2.86 17.18 -6.59
CA ALA A 6 1.82 18.01 -6.00
C ALA A 6 0.82 18.59 -7.02
N ILE A 7 0.48 17.79 -8.05
CA ILE A 7 -0.29 18.25 -9.23
C ILE A 7 -1.62 18.88 -8.84
N SER A 8 -2.24 18.47 -7.74
CA SER A 8 -3.51 19.03 -7.26
C SER A 8 -3.43 20.50 -6.87
N PHE A 9 -2.23 21.06 -6.70
CA PHE A 9 -2.00 22.41 -6.20
C PHE A 9 -1.42 23.38 -7.25
N ILE A 10 -1.27 22.99 -8.50
CA ILE A 10 -0.62 23.81 -9.54
C ILE A 10 -1.41 25.07 -9.93
N TRP A 11 -2.70 25.13 -9.62
CA TRP A 11 -3.53 26.30 -9.86
C TRP A 11 -3.96 26.96 -8.57
N LYS A 12 -3.82 28.31 -8.53
CA LYS A 12 -4.15 29.13 -7.35
C LYS A 12 -5.29 30.09 -7.69
N LYS A 13 -6.32 30.14 -6.82
CA LYS A 13 -7.49 31.00 -7.00
C LYS A 13 -7.95 31.52 -5.64
N LEU A 14 -7.98 32.86 -5.49
CA LEU A 14 -8.47 33.50 -4.26
C LEU A 14 -9.89 33.03 -3.92
N GLY A 15 -10.14 32.82 -2.62
CA GLY A 15 -11.44 32.36 -2.11
C GLY A 15 -11.66 30.86 -2.23
N THR A 16 -10.65 30.09 -2.63
CA THR A 16 -10.68 28.61 -2.65
C THR A 16 -9.56 28.04 -1.78
N ASN A 17 -9.60 26.71 -1.55
CA ASN A 17 -8.49 25.99 -0.90
C ASN A 17 -7.29 25.79 -1.84
N CYS A 18 -7.33 26.22 -3.09
CA CYS A 18 -6.29 26.06 -4.10
C CYS A 18 -5.87 24.59 -4.35
N GLN A 19 -6.78 23.66 -4.16
CA GLN A 19 -6.55 22.22 -4.34
C GLN A 19 -7.60 21.63 -5.26
N ASN A 20 -7.18 20.78 -6.20
CA ASN A 20 -8.04 20.00 -7.10
C ASN A 20 -9.07 20.85 -7.91
N LEU A 21 -8.67 22.07 -8.28
CA LEU A 21 -9.52 22.95 -9.06
C LEU A 21 -9.65 22.45 -10.51
N PRO A 22 -10.77 22.74 -11.21
CA PRO A 22 -10.97 22.31 -12.60
C PRO A 22 -9.82 22.66 -13.54
N GLU A 23 -9.21 23.82 -13.35
CA GLU A 23 -8.08 24.32 -14.14
C GLU A 23 -6.84 23.43 -14.04
N VAL A 24 -6.67 22.68 -12.93
CA VAL A 24 -5.58 21.68 -12.76
C VAL A 24 -5.69 20.60 -13.83
N HIS A 25 -6.89 20.09 -14.07
CA HIS A 25 -7.13 19.02 -15.03
C HIS A 25 -6.94 19.53 -16.46
N ASP A 26 -7.37 20.75 -16.78
CA ASP A 26 -7.20 21.37 -18.09
C ASP A 26 -5.72 21.60 -18.42
N ILE A 27 -4.95 22.10 -17.45
CA ILE A 27 -3.49 22.30 -17.60
C ILE A 27 -2.80 20.94 -17.81
N THR A 28 -3.09 19.94 -16.95
CA THR A 28 -2.47 18.62 -17.03
C THR A 28 -2.78 17.96 -18.36
N GLN A 29 -4.02 18.07 -18.83
CA GLN A 29 -4.42 17.56 -20.14
C GLN A 29 -3.69 18.27 -21.28
N SER A 30 -3.56 19.59 -21.22
CA SER A 30 -2.83 20.36 -22.22
C SER A 30 -1.37 19.92 -22.31
N LEU A 31 -0.71 19.75 -21.17
CA LEU A 31 0.66 19.23 -21.11
C LEU A 31 0.74 17.81 -21.70
N ARG A 32 -0.22 16.94 -21.37
CA ARG A 32 -0.25 15.58 -21.93
C ARG A 32 -0.42 15.58 -23.43
N GLN A 33 -1.31 16.41 -23.98
CA GLN A 33 -1.50 16.47 -25.42
C GLN A 33 -0.24 16.97 -26.13
N ALA A 34 0.40 18.00 -25.61
CA ALA A 34 1.65 18.50 -26.15
C ALA A 34 2.76 17.44 -26.16
N ILE A 35 2.95 16.73 -25.05
CA ILE A 35 3.99 15.70 -24.94
C ILE A 35 3.71 14.50 -25.85
N ARG A 36 2.44 14.14 -26.06
CA ARG A 36 2.04 13.04 -26.96
C ARG A 36 2.40 13.31 -28.43
N ILE A 37 2.50 14.58 -28.83
CA ILE A 37 2.91 14.96 -30.18
C ILE A 37 4.43 14.74 -30.37
N VAL A 38 5.24 15.15 -29.38
CA VAL A 38 6.70 15.17 -29.52
C VAL A 38 7.39 13.90 -28.94
N ALA A 39 6.75 13.25 -27.97
CA ALA A 39 7.30 12.07 -27.28
C ALA A 39 6.14 11.13 -26.83
N PRO A 40 5.51 10.40 -27.77
CA PRO A 40 4.25 9.65 -27.52
C PRO A 40 4.41 8.52 -26.49
N ALA A 41 5.62 8.03 -26.24
CA ALA A 41 5.89 6.98 -25.23
C ALA A 41 6.02 7.52 -23.79
N VAL A 42 5.94 8.84 -23.57
CA VAL A 42 5.99 9.42 -22.23
C VAL A 42 4.69 9.17 -21.50
N ALA A 43 4.78 8.61 -20.28
CA ALA A 43 3.68 8.42 -19.37
C ALA A 43 3.73 9.46 -18.22
N PHE A 44 2.57 9.93 -17.78
CA PHE A 44 2.40 10.80 -16.63
C PHE A 44 1.85 10.03 -15.43
N MET A 45 2.50 10.23 -14.28
CA MET A 45 2.02 9.75 -12.99
C MET A 45 1.64 10.95 -12.12
N ALA A 46 0.36 11.02 -11.72
CA ALA A 46 -0.13 12.08 -10.85
C ALA A 46 0.18 11.78 -9.38
N ASP A 47 0.80 12.75 -8.71
CA ASP A 47 0.88 12.82 -7.27
C ASP A 47 -0.28 13.69 -6.76
N ALA A 48 -1.43 13.05 -6.58
CA ALA A 48 -2.67 13.69 -6.17
C ALA A 48 -3.23 12.99 -4.92
N ILE A 49 -3.01 13.60 -3.76
CA ILE A 49 -3.61 13.17 -2.50
C ILE A 49 -4.95 13.88 -2.34
N VAL A 50 -6.00 13.28 -2.89
CA VAL A 50 -7.39 13.79 -2.87
C VAL A 50 -8.33 12.66 -2.50
N GLY A 51 -9.59 12.98 -2.21
CA GLY A 51 -10.62 11.99 -1.93
C GLY A 51 -10.86 11.04 -3.12
N PRO A 52 -11.43 9.83 -2.88
CA PRO A 52 -11.63 8.82 -3.92
C PRO A 52 -12.41 9.33 -5.14
N ASP A 53 -13.47 10.12 -4.93
CA ASP A 53 -14.31 10.67 -6.00
C ASP A 53 -13.57 11.66 -6.92
N ASP A 54 -12.55 12.31 -6.38
CA ASP A 54 -11.72 13.28 -7.10
C ASP A 54 -10.57 12.64 -7.87
N LEU A 55 -10.11 11.46 -7.43
CA LEU A 55 -8.99 10.75 -8.06
C LEU A 55 -9.20 10.49 -9.54
N THR A 56 -10.39 10.06 -9.94
CA THR A 56 -10.71 9.75 -11.34
C THR A 56 -10.58 10.96 -12.26
N GLY A 57 -10.69 12.20 -11.73
CA GLY A 57 -10.44 13.43 -12.46
C GLY A 57 -9.03 13.47 -13.09
N TYR A 58 -8.03 12.86 -12.44
CA TYR A 58 -6.65 12.79 -12.94
C TYR A 58 -6.45 11.75 -14.04
N PHE A 59 -7.34 10.79 -14.20
CA PHE A 59 -7.43 9.95 -15.41
C PHE A 59 -8.18 10.66 -16.54
N GLY A 60 -9.01 11.65 -16.19
CA GLY A 60 -9.86 12.40 -17.11
C GLY A 60 -11.34 12.10 -16.92
N ARG A 61 -12.19 13.01 -17.38
CA ARG A 61 -13.67 12.89 -17.28
C ARG A 61 -14.32 13.08 -18.67
N GLY A 62 -15.46 12.44 -18.89
CA GLY A 62 -16.22 12.56 -20.14
C GLY A 62 -15.39 12.25 -21.38
N ARG A 63 -15.33 13.15 -22.34
CA ARG A 63 -14.54 12.99 -23.58
C ARG A 63 -13.02 12.89 -23.36
N HIS A 64 -12.55 13.21 -22.17
CA HIS A 64 -11.14 13.17 -21.77
C HIS A 64 -10.80 11.94 -20.92
N TRP A 65 -11.72 11.00 -20.78
CA TRP A 65 -11.53 9.74 -20.07
C TRP A 65 -10.30 8.98 -20.59
N GLY A 66 -9.34 8.69 -19.71
CA GLY A 66 -8.06 8.09 -20.06
C GLY A 66 -7.04 9.00 -20.75
N LYS A 67 -7.25 10.34 -20.73
CA LYS A 67 -6.44 11.28 -21.52
C LYS A 67 -5.74 12.38 -20.69
N VAL A 68 -5.71 12.25 -19.37
CA VAL A 68 -5.03 13.23 -18.48
C VAL A 68 -3.74 12.63 -17.93
N CYS A 69 -3.77 11.69 -17.01
CA CYS A 69 -2.60 10.95 -16.55
C CYS A 69 -2.75 9.46 -16.88
N ASP A 70 -1.62 8.78 -16.98
CA ASP A 70 -1.58 7.34 -17.27
C ASP A 70 -1.60 6.53 -15.98
N MET A 71 -1.13 7.13 -14.87
CA MET A 71 -1.00 6.49 -13.57
C MET A 71 -1.29 7.48 -12.44
N ILE A 72 -1.84 6.98 -11.33
CA ILE A 72 -2.09 7.75 -10.10
C ILE A 72 -1.67 6.88 -8.92
N TYR A 73 -1.13 7.50 -7.87
CA TYR A 73 -0.87 6.83 -6.60
C TYR A 73 -2.15 6.30 -5.96
N HIS A 74 -2.16 5.02 -5.59
CA HIS A 74 -3.28 4.42 -4.88
C HIS A 74 -3.15 4.65 -3.37
N ASN A 75 -3.32 5.91 -2.97
CA ASN A 75 -3.14 6.33 -1.58
C ASN A 75 -4.12 5.62 -0.62
N SER A 76 -5.36 5.37 -1.05
CA SER A 76 -6.34 4.64 -0.24
C SER A 76 -5.85 3.24 0.12
N LEU A 77 -5.31 2.46 -0.84
CA LEU A 77 -4.74 1.14 -0.55
C LEU A 77 -3.66 1.22 0.52
N MET A 78 -2.72 2.16 0.38
CA MET A 78 -1.63 2.36 1.33
C MET A 78 -2.17 2.65 2.74
N VAL A 79 -3.07 3.61 2.88
CA VAL A 79 -3.67 3.98 4.18
C VAL A 79 -4.44 2.81 4.80
N GLN A 80 -5.21 2.08 4.00
CA GLN A 80 -6.02 0.96 4.48
C GLN A 80 -5.17 -0.24 4.91
N LEU A 81 -4.05 -0.51 4.26
CA LEU A 81 -3.10 -1.53 4.70
C LEU A 81 -2.56 -1.22 6.11
N TRP A 82 -2.12 0.00 6.36
CA TRP A 82 -1.64 0.42 7.67
C TRP A 82 -2.76 0.46 8.72
N SER A 83 -3.96 0.94 8.34
CA SER A 83 -5.13 0.95 9.23
C SER A 83 -5.53 -0.47 9.65
N ALA A 84 -5.61 -1.40 8.72
CA ALA A 84 -5.96 -2.79 8.98
C ALA A 84 -4.93 -3.47 9.91
N LEU A 85 -3.63 -3.24 9.68
CA LEU A 85 -2.57 -3.78 10.56
C LEU A 85 -2.67 -3.24 11.99
N ALA A 86 -2.90 -1.94 12.18
CA ALA A 86 -3.01 -1.34 13.51
C ALA A 86 -4.26 -1.82 14.27
N THR A 87 -5.38 -1.95 13.57
CA THR A 87 -6.66 -2.36 14.15
C THR A 87 -6.88 -3.87 14.21
N ARG A 88 -6.12 -4.66 13.45
CA ARG A 88 -6.33 -6.10 13.22
C ARG A 88 -7.74 -6.39 12.68
N ASN A 89 -8.25 -5.46 11.87
CA ASN A 89 -9.61 -5.51 11.33
C ASN A 89 -9.65 -4.95 9.91
N VAL A 90 -10.15 -5.73 8.97
CA VAL A 90 -10.22 -5.39 7.54
C VAL A 90 -11.51 -4.67 7.14
N SER A 91 -12.50 -4.51 8.04
CA SER A 91 -13.83 -3.99 7.66
C SER A 91 -13.77 -2.62 6.99
N LEU A 92 -12.97 -1.69 7.54
CA LEU A 92 -12.78 -0.38 6.90
C LEU A 92 -12.06 -0.49 5.56
N MET A 93 -11.04 -1.35 5.48
CA MET A 93 -10.30 -1.61 4.24
C MET A 93 -11.21 -2.20 3.16
N GLU A 94 -12.03 -3.19 3.51
CA GLU A 94 -13.02 -3.81 2.62
C GLU A 94 -14.02 -2.78 2.10
N THR A 95 -14.62 -1.97 2.99
CA THR A 95 -15.56 -0.90 2.62
C THR A 95 -14.91 0.13 1.70
N ALA A 96 -13.75 0.66 2.07
CA ALA A 96 -13.07 1.71 1.30
C ALA A 96 -12.60 1.23 -0.09
N LEU A 97 -12.02 0.03 -0.17
CA LEU A 97 -11.50 -0.49 -1.43
C LEU A 97 -12.60 -0.98 -2.37
N SER A 98 -13.73 -1.49 -1.85
CA SER A 98 -14.89 -1.85 -2.68
C SER A 98 -15.55 -0.65 -3.35
N ARG A 99 -15.31 0.55 -2.85
CA ARG A 99 -15.78 1.83 -3.41
C ARG A 99 -14.77 2.53 -4.30
N THR A 100 -13.62 1.88 -4.57
CA THR A 100 -12.64 2.45 -5.51
C THR A 100 -13.32 2.69 -6.85
N PRO A 101 -13.31 3.93 -7.37
CA PRO A 101 -14.00 4.24 -8.62
C PRO A 101 -13.39 3.53 -9.82
N ASP A 102 -14.21 3.22 -10.81
CA ASP A 102 -13.75 2.68 -12.09
C ASP A 102 -12.72 3.60 -12.74
N LYS A 103 -11.73 2.98 -13.36
CA LYS A 103 -10.70 3.68 -14.13
C LYS A 103 -10.73 3.31 -15.60
N PRO A 104 -10.20 4.17 -16.49
CA PRO A 104 -10.01 3.78 -17.90
C PRO A 104 -9.09 2.56 -18.01
N SER A 105 -9.41 1.61 -18.89
CA SER A 105 -8.57 0.40 -19.12
C SER A 105 -7.16 0.73 -19.63
N THR A 106 -6.96 1.93 -20.16
CA THR A 106 -5.65 2.43 -20.63
C THR A 106 -4.81 3.10 -19.54
N THR A 107 -5.32 3.14 -18.32
CA THR A 107 -4.66 3.76 -17.17
C THR A 107 -4.49 2.76 -16.03
N THR A 108 -3.67 3.07 -15.05
CA THR A 108 -3.42 2.15 -13.94
C THR A 108 -3.10 2.87 -12.63
N TRP A 109 -3.08 2.11 -11.55
CA TRP A 109 -2.66 2.55 -10.24
C TRP A 109 -1.15 2.39 -10.05
N ALA A 110 -0.52 3.30 -9.33
CA ALA A 110 0.77 3.07 -8.68
C ALA A 110 0.48 2.59 -7.25
N THR A 111 0.67 1.30 -6.98
CA THR A 111 0.45 0.70 -5.66
C THR A 111 1.73 0.73 -4.84
N TYR A 112 1.62 1.03 -3.55
CA TYR A 112 2.77 1.18 -2.68
C TYR A 112 2.38 1.02 -1.21
N ALA A 113 3.31 0.58 -0.37
CA ALA A 113 3.13 0.53 1.08
C ALA A 113 3.59 1.82 1.75
N ARG A 114 4.64 2.43 1.23
CA ARG A 114 5.13 3.78 1.54
C ARG A 114 5.97 4.33 0.37
N CYS A 115 6.29 5.61 0.42
CA CYS A 115 7.20 6.24 -0.54
C CYS A 115 8.22 7.16 0.17
N HIS A 116 8.74 8.17 -0.52
CA HIS A 116 9.65 9.17 0.03
C HIS A 116 8.98 10.20 0.94
N ASP A 117 7.64 10.26 0.93
CA ASP A 117 6.86 11.20 1.73
C ASP A 117 6.27 10.53 2.98
N ASP A 118 5.75 11.38 3.87
CA ASP A 118 5.01 10.98 5.06
C ASP A 118 3.71 10.25 4.72
N ILE A 119 3.21 9.48 5.65
CA ILE A 119 1.90 8.84 5.57
C ILE A 119 0.86 9.78 6.17
N GLY A 120 0.00 10.32 5.31
CA GLY A 120 -1.19 11.07 5.70
C GLY A 120 -2.40 10.13 5.80
N TRP A 121 -3.16 10.24 6.88
CA TRP A 121 -4.30 9.34 7.15
C TRP A 121 -5.56 9.80 6.41
N THR A 122 -5.57 9.65 5.09
CA THR A 122 -6.72 9.98 4.22
C THR A 122 -7.81 8.91 4.30
N VAL A 123 -8.34 8.71 5.50
CA VAL A 123 -9.51 7.85 5.75
C VAL A 123 -10.76 8.64 5.40
N ASP A 124 -11.63 8.08 4.56
CA ASP A 124 -12.93 8.67 4.26
C ASP A 124 -13.84 8.61 5.49
N ASP A 125 -14.50 9.74 5.78
CA ASP A 125 -15.33 9.90 6.96
C ASP A 125 -16.60 9.04 6.91
N ALA A 126 -17.18 8.85 5.72
CA ALA A 126 -18.40 8.05 5.56
C ALA A 126 -18.08 6.56 5.73
N ASP A 127 -16.98 6.09 5.13
CA ASP A 127 -16.52 4.70 5.25
C ASP A 127 -16.19 4.36 6.72
N ALA A 128 -15.51 5.26 7.43
CA ALA A 128 -15.21 5.05 8.84
C ALA A 128 -16.48 4.92 9.68
N ARG A 129 -17.46 5.83 9.50
CA ARG A 129 -18.73 5.78 10.26
C ARG A 129 -19.54 4.54 9.93
N GLU A 130 -19.57 4.09 8.69
CA GLU A 130 -20.29 2.87 8.27
C GLU A 130 -19.74 1.63 8.96
N THR A 131 -18.42 1.60 9.19
CA THR A 131 -17.76 0.51 9.93
C THR A 131 -17.75 0.69 11.44
N GLY A 132 -18.48 1.70 11.96
CA GLY A 132 -18.63 1.97 13.38
C GLY A 132 -17.45 2.71 14.02
N LEU A 133 -16.59 3.33 13.22
CA LEU A 133 -15.45 4.10 13.71
C LEU A 133 -15.77 5.60 13.70
N ASP A 134 -15.27 6.31 14.72
CA ASP A 134 -15.18 7.76 14.64
C ASP A 134 -13.95 8.15 13.79
N PRO A 135 -14.13 8.88 12.69
CA PRO A 135 -13.05 9.13 11.74
C PRO A 135 -11.90 9.97 12.33
N VAL A 136 -12.20 10.91 13.22
CA VAL A 136 -11.20 11.76 13.85
C VAL A 136 -10.40 10.97 14.88
N ALA A 137 -11.10 10.23 15.74
CA ALA A 137 -10.45 9.36 16.73
C ALA A 137 -9.61 8.27 16.06
N HIS A 138 -10.08 7.72 14.93
CA HIS A 138 -9.35 6.70 14.19
C HIS A 138 -8.05 7.25 13.57
N ARG A 139 -8.08 8.40 12.90
CA ARG A 139 -6.86 9.05 12.38
C ARG A 139 -5.86 9.35 13.50
N ARG A 140 -6.35 9.83 14.66
CA ARG A 140 -5.51 10.06 15.83
C ARG A 140 -4.90 8.77 16.39
N PHE A 141 -5.70 7.72 16.49
CA PHE A 141 -5.22 6.38 16.89
C PHE A 141 -4.10 5.90 15.99
N LEU A 142 -4.24 6.01 14.65
CA LEU A 142 -3.21 5.60 13.70
C LEU A 142 -1.90 6.40 13.92
N SER A 143 -1.98 7.70 14.14
CA SER A 143 -0.81 8.53 14.44
C SER A 143 -0.13 8.12 15.74
N ASP A 144 -0.91 7.87 16.79
CA ASP A 144 -0.37 7.44 18.09
C ASP A 144 0.19 6.01 18.01
N PHE A 145 -0.45 5.13 17.24
CA PHE A 145 0.03 3.77 17.02
C PHE A 145 1.38 3.78 16.29
N TYR A 146 1.45 4.40 15.11
CA TYR A 146 2.66 4.36 14.28
C TYR A 146 3.80 5.24 14.80
N SER A 147 3.54 6.18 15.69
CA SER A 147 4.60 6.88 16.44
C SER A 147 5.09 6.13 17.71
N GLY A 148 4.55 4.94 17.98
CA GLY A 148 4.92 4.17 19.17
C GLY A 148 4.32 4.69 20.48
N LYS A 149 3.44 5.71 20.44
CA LYS A 149 2.83 6.29 21.64
C LYS A 149 1.64 5.48 22.16
N PHE A 150 0.99 4.72 21.29
CA PHE A 150 -0.14 3.89 21.67
C PHE A 150 0.34 2.62 22.41
N PRO A 151 -0.21 2.28 23.59
CA PRO A 151 0.17 1.09 24.33
C PRO A 151 -0.02 -0.18 23.48
N GLY A 152 1.02 -1.01 23.37
CA GLY A 152 1.03 -2.23 22.56
C GLY A 152 1.35 -1.99 21.08
N SER A 153 1.72 -0.76 20.68
CA SER A 153 2.27 -0.53 19.36
C SER A 153 3.64 -1.19 19.19
N PHE A 154 3.84 -1.80 18.04
CA PHE A 154 5.14 -2.31 17.60
C PHE A 154 5.96 -1.28 16.81
N ALA A 155 5.36 -0.17 16.38
CA ALA A 155 5.97 0.75 15.42
C ALA A 155 6.96 1.73 16.05
N ARG A 156 7.90 2.21 15.22
CA ARG A 156 8.86 3.29 15.52
C ARG A 156 8.83 4.32 14.40
N GLY A 157 7.81 5.17 14.40
CA GLY A 157 7.70 6.30 13.48
C GLY A 157 7.79 7.63 14.21
N LEU A 158 7.87 8.71 13.44
CA LEU A 158 7.88 10.09 13.93
C LEU A 158 6.63 10.83 13.45
N VAL A 159 6.03 11.61 14.33
CA VAL A 159 4.95 12.51 13.92
C VAL A 159 5.52 13.63 13.06
N PHE A 160 4.91 13.82 11.89
CA PHE A 160 5.21 14.90 10.95
C PHE A 160 3.99 15.81 10.80
N GLN A 161 4.18 17.13 10.84
CA GLN A 161 3.14 18.13 10.67
C GLN A 161 1.94 17.92 11.62
N ASP A 162 2.17 18.00 12.92
CA ASP A 162 1.08 18.06 13.91
C ASP A 162 0.32 19.38 13.75
N ASN A 163 -0.88 19.33 13.17
CA ASN A 163 -1.73 20.50 12.98
C ASN A 163 -2.79 20.59 14.09
N PRO A 164 -2.64 21.50 15.07
CA PRO A 164 -3.57 21.57 16.18
C PRO A 164 -4.98 22.05 15.79
N VAL A 165 -5.13 22.69 14.62
CA VAL A 165 -6.42 23.20 14.14
C VAL A 165 -7.25 22.09 13.49
N THR A 166 -6.63 21.29 12.63
CA THR A 166 -7.31 20.20 11.91
C THR A 166 -7.20 18.86 12.63
N GLY A 167 -6.27 18.73 13.58
CA GLY A 167 -5.92 17.46 14.23
C GLY A 167 -5.15 16.50 13.30
N ASP A 168 -4.74 16.95 12.13
CA ASP A 168 -3.95 16.13 11.19
C ASP A 168 -2.54 15.91 11.75
N ARG A 169 -2.15 14.64 11.85
CA ARG A 169 -0.86 14.19 12.38
C ARG A 169 -0.35 13.04 11.51
N ARG A 170 0.53 13.38 10.62
CA ARG A 170 1.13 12.43 9.67
C ARG A 170 2.29 11.68 10.29
N ILE A 171 2.69 10.59 9.65
CA ILE A 171 3.78 9.72 10.16
C ILE A 171 4.90 9.61 9.14
N SER A 172 6.13 9.81 9.61
CA SER A 172 7.37 9.49 8.92
C SER A 172 8.01 8.25 9.53
N GLY A 173 8.52 7.35 8.70
CA GLY A 173 9.20 6.14 9.15
C GLY A 173 9.53 5.20 7.99
N SER A 174 10.59 4.40 8.12
CA SER A 174 10.88 3.33 7.17
C SER A 174 9.81 2.22 7.28
N LEU A 175 9.59 1.47 6.23
CA LEU A 175 8.61 0.37 6.26
C LEU A 175 8.95 -0.63 7.37
N ALA A 176 10.21 -0.96 7.53
CA ALA A 176 10.67 -1.91 8.55
C ALA A 176 10.43 -1.40 9.97
N SER A 177 10.69 -0.10 10.24
CA SER A 177 10.47 0.51 11.55
C SER A 177 8.97 0.64 11.87
N LEU A 178 8.16 1.00 10.88
CA LEU A 178 6.70 1.06 11.03
C LEU A 178 6.07 -0.33 11.18
N ALA A 179 6.65 -1.37 10.55
CA ALA A 179 6.22 -2.75 10.69
C ALA A 179 6.73 -3.46 11.95
N GLY A 180 7.53 -2.76 12.78
CA GLY A 180 7.96 -3.23 14.09
C GLY A 180 9.30 -3.93 14.14
N LEU A 181 10.08 -3.96 13.06
CA LEU A 181 11.39 -4.61 13.04
C LEU A 181 12.37 -3.90 13.98
N GLU A 182 12.40 -2.57 13.95
CA GLU A 182 13.28 -1.76 14.80
C GLU A 182 13.02 -2.02 16.30
N SER A 183 11.74 -1.97 16.70
CA SER A 183 11.34 -2.23 18.07
C SER A 183 11.70 -3.65 18.55
N ALA A 184 11.53 -4.65 17.69
CA ALA A 184 11.85 -6.03 18.01
C ALA A 184 13.36 -6.26 18.15
N LEU A 185 14.17 -5.61 17.31
CA LEU A 185 15.64 -5.65 17.41
C LEU A 185 16.14 -4.91 18.65
N GLU A 186 15.56 -3.75 19.01
CA GLU A 186 15.91 -3.01 20.22
C GLU A 186 15.64 -3.80 21.52
N SER A 187 14.61 -4.64 21.52
CA SER A 187 14.18 -5.42 22.68
C SER A 187 14.69 -6.86 22.69
N ASP A 188 15.58 -7.25 21.76
CA ASP A 188 16.06 -8.62 21.59
C ASP A 188 14.91 -9.65 21.58
N ASP A 189 13.82 -9.34 20.84
CA ASP A 189 12.63 -10.20 20.72
C ASP A 189 12.62 -10.97 19.39
N PRO A 190 13.09 -12.23 19.34
CA PRO A 190 13.11 -13.01 18.10
C PRO A 190 11.72 -13.26 17.51
N ALA A 191 10.69 -13.42 18.34
CA ALA A 191 9.32 -13.62 17.86
C ALA A 191 8.76 -12.33 17.24
N GLY A 192 9.10 -11.18 17.83
CA GLY A 192 8.80 -9.87 17.27
C GLY A 192 9.50 -9.64 15.94
N VAL A 193 10.76 -10.05 15.78
CA VAL A 193 11.50 -10.00 14.51
C VAL A 193 10.80 -10.86 13.43
N ASP A 194 10.41 -12.09 13.77
CA ASP A 194 9.69 -12.98 12.86
C ASP A 194 8.37 -12.36 12.41
N ALA A 195 7.61 -11.81 13.34
CA ALA A 195 6.34 -11.13 13.05
C ALA A 195 6.54 -9.86 12.21
N ALA A 196 7.59 -9.08 12.44
CA ALA A 196 7.91 -7.90 11.66
C ALA A 196 8.29 -8.25 10.21
N ILE A 197 9.13 -9.29 10.03
CA ILE A 197 9.47 -9.80 8.69
C ILE A 197 8.19 -10.24 7.96
N ALA A 198 7.31 -10.98 8.63
CA ALA A 198 6.05 -11.43 8.03
C ALA A 198 5.16 -10.24 7.61
N ARG A 199 5.03 -9.18 8.44
CA ARG A 199 4.32 -7.95 8.09
C ARG A 199 4.92 -7.24 6.88
N ILE A 200 6.27 -7.11 6.84
CA ILE A 200 6.98 -6.48 5.72
C ILE A 200 6.71 -7.24 4.41
N VAL A 201 6.84 -8.56 4.44
CA VAL A 201 6.60 -9.41 3.26
C VAL A 201 5.13 -9.35 2.84
N MET A 202 4.18 -9.40 3.80
CA MET A 202 2.75 -9.30 3.54
C MET A 202 2.39 -7.97 2.86
N LEU A 203 2.90 -6.84 3.38
CA LEU A 203 2.65 -5.51 2.78
C LEU A 203 3.15 -5.43 1.34
N HIS A 204 4.35 -5.95 1.07
CA HIS A 204 4.88 -6.02 -0.29
C HIS A 204 4.05 -6.96 -1.18
N THR A 205 3.65 -8.12 -0.66
CA THR A 205 2.79 -9.06 -1.41
C THR A 205 1.46 -8.39 -1.75
N ALA A 206 0.85 -7.66 -0.81
CA ALA A 206 -0.41 -6.95 -1.03
C ALA A 206 -0.31 -5.88 -2.13
N ILE A 207 0.73 -5.05 -2.15
CA ILE A 207 0.90 -4.04 -3.21
C ILE A 207 1.26 -4.66 -4.56
N LEU A 208 1.94 -5.80 -4.56
CA LEU A 208 2.25 -6.58 -5.76
C LEU A 208 1.02 -7.29 -6.31
N GLY A 209 0.13 -7.77 -5.43
CA GLY A 209 -1.08 -8.49 -5.76
C GLY A 209 -2.24 -7.60 -6.21
N TYR A 210 -2.50 -6.50 -5.52
CA TYR A 210 -3.66 -5.63 -5.77
C TYR A 210 -3.80 -5.15 -7.21
N GLY A 211 -2.74 -5.16 -8.00
CA GLY A 211 -2.76 -4.70 -9.39
C GLY A 211 -2.12 -3.33 -9.59
N GLY A 212 -2.13 -2.88 -10.84
CA GLY A 212 -1.40 -1.66 -11.16
C GLY A 212 0.11 -1.88 -11.30
N VAL A 213 0.89 -0.84 -11.09
CA VAL A 213 2.37 -0.87 -11.08
C VAL A 213 2.84 -0.71 -9.64
N PRO A 214 3.40 -1.75 -9.02
CA PRO A 214 3.87 -1.68 -7.65
C PRO A 214 5.16 -0.87 -7.55
N LEU A 215 5.25 -0.03 -6.53
CA LEU A 215 6.42 0.76 -6.18
C LEU A 215 6.98 0.25 -4.86
N ILE A 216 8.21 -0.24 -4.87
CA ILE A 216 8.98 -0.60 -3.69
C ILE A 216 9.98 0.53 -3.45
N TRP A 217 9.91 1.15 -2.26
CA TRP A 217 10.88 2.18 -1.92
C TRP A 217 12.23 1.55 -1.59
N MET A 218 13.30 2.19 -2.08
CA MET A 218 14.67 1.72 -1.92
C MET A 218 15.02 1.45 -0.45
N GLY A 219 15.45 0.21 -0.17
CA GLY A 219 15.84 -0.26 1.15
C GLY A 219 14.75 -1.03 1.89
N ASP A 220 13.47 -0.89 1.53
CA ASP A 220 12.39 -1.65 2.14
C ASP A 220 12.52 -3.15 1.85
N GLU A 221 13.04 -3.50 0.65
CA GLU A 221 13.27 -4.87 0.20
C GLU A 221 14.34 -5.64 0.99
N VAL A 222 15.13 -4.93 1.80
CA VAL A 222 16.14 -5.51 2.71
C VAL A 222 15.90 -5.14 4.17
N GLY A 223 14.81 -4.43 4.47
CA GLY A 223 14.41 -4.07 5.82
C GLY A 223 15.26 -2.98 6.46
N MET A 224 15.67 -1.96 5.69
CA MET A 224 16.37 -0.80 6.25
C MET A 224 15.50 -0.09 7.29
N LEU A 225 16.10 0.21 8.44
CA LEU A 225 15.46 0.89 9.56
C LEU A 225 15.45 2.42 9.36
N ASN A 226 14.84 3.12 10.30
CA ASN A 226 14.94 4.56 10.42
C ASN A 226 16.40 5.00 10.51
N ASP A 227 16.71 6.15 9.90
CA ASP A 227 18.03 6.75 9.94
C ASP A 227 18.13 7.79 11.06
N ASP A 228 19.35 8.02 11.52
CA ASP A 228 19.67 9.12 12.43
C ASP A 228 19.83 10.43 11.61
N TRP A 229 18.71 10.88 11.06
CA TRP A 229 18.59 12.02 10.16
C TRP A 229 19.05 13.36 10.78
N GLN A 230 19.04 13.46 12.11
CA GLN A 230 19.43 14.69 12.83
C GLN A 230 20.93 14.96 12.79
N ARG A 231 21.73 13.97 12.39
CA ARG A 231 23.19 14.15 12.23
C ARG A 231 23.57 15.11 11.12
N ASP A 232 22.69 15.28 10.12
CA ASP A 232 22.89 16.24 9.05
C ASP A 232 22.12 17.54 9.36
N PRO A 233 22.79 18.67 9.65
CA PRO A 233 22.15 19.94 9.91
C PRO A 233 21.22 20.43 8.79
N GLY A 234 21.48 20.01 7.53
CA GLY A 234 20.64 20.35 6.39
C GLY A 234 19.29 19.64 6.39
N HIS A 235 19.11 18.62 7.23
CA HIS A 235 17.89 17.83 7.33
C HIS A 235 17.06 18.14 8.59
N ALA A 236 17.57 18.97 9.50
CA ALA A 236 17.04 19.16 10.85
C ALA A 236 15.54 19.59 10.88
N ASP A 237 15.10 20.35 9.87
CA ASP A 237 13.75 20.92 9.80
C ASP A 237 12.71 19.97 9.13
N ASP A 238 13.13 18.82 8.58
CA ASP A 238 12.26 17.89 7.88
C ASP A 238 12.49 16.44 8.35
N ASN A 239 11.69 15.96 9.28
CA ASN A 239 11.85 14.62 9.85
C ASN A 239 11.53 13.48 8.87
N ARG A 240 11.09 13.76 7.62
CA ARG A 240 10.95 12.74 6.57
C ARG A 240 12.30 12.15 6.17
N TRP A 241 13.41 12.83 6.46
CA TRP A 241 14.74 12.26 6.28
C TRP A 241 14.97 10.99 7.10
N VAL A 242 14.22 10.77 8.18
CA VAL A 242 14.27 9.53 8.97
C VAL A 242 14.07 8.27 8.10
N HIS A 243 13.25 8.35 7.06
CA HIS A 243 12.96 7.23 6.17
C HIS A 243 13.54 7.38 4.76
N ARG A 244 14.54 8.25 4.62
CA ARG A 244 15.29 8.46 3.36
C ARG A 244 16.79 8.17 3.55
N PRO A 245 17.18 7.06 4.22
CA PRO A 245 18.57 6.75 4.46
C PRO A 245 19.29 6.51 3.13
N MET A 246 20.59 6.76 3.14
CA MET A 246 21.47 6.31 2.06
C MET A 246 21.42 4.77 1.97
N MET A 247 21.34 4.24 0.75
CA MET A 247 21.25 2.79 0.53
C MET A 247 22.41 2.04 1.17
N ASN A 248 22.10 1.10 2.06
CA ASN A 248 23.08 0.25 2.70
C ASN A 248 23.37 -0.99 1.84
N TRP A 249 24.35 -0.86 0.95
CA TRP A 249 24.75 -1.93 0.05
C TRP A 249 25.33 -3.17 0.75
N SER A 250 25.78 -3.06 2.01
CA SER A 250 26.21 -4.22 2.78
C SER A 250 25.03 -5.12 3.16
N MET A 251 23.88 -4.53 3.47
CA MET A 251 22.63 -5.31 3.70
C MET A 251 22.19 -6.06 2.46
N VAL A 252 22.32 -5.44 1.28
CA VAL A 252 22.01 -6.12 0.00
C VAL A 252 22.95 -7.32 -0.21
N LYS A 253 24.26 -7.13 0.02
CA LYS A 253 25.23 -8.23 -0.07
C LYS A 253 24.91 -9.34 0.93
N GLN A 254 24.56 -8.99 2.17
CA GLN A 254 24.15 -9.93 3.20
C GLN A 254 22.89 -10.68 2.81
N ALA A 255 21.87 -9.99 2.27
CA ALA A 255 20.62 -10.62 1.83
C ALA A 255 20.85 -11.72 0.79
N HIS A 256 21.83 -11.52 -0.10
CA HIS A 256 22.21 -12.51 -1.12
C HIS A 256 23.07 -13.65 -0.56
N ALA A 257 24.00 -13.35 0.35
CA ALA A 257 24.93 -14.35 0.89
C ALA A 257 24.33 -15.20 2.01
N GLU A 258 23.42 -14.62 2.79
CA GLU A 258 22.86 -15.20 4.02
C GLU A 258 21.32 -15.24 3.95
N PRO A 259 20.71 -16.23 3.28
CA PRO A 259 19.25 -16.29 3.05
C PRO A 259 18.40 -16.30 4.34
N HIS A 260 18.99 -16.71 5.48
CA HIS A 260 18.33 -16.79 6.78
C HIS A 260 18.54 -15.55 7.65
N SER A 261 19.40 -14.62 7.25
CA SER A 261 19.53 -13.32 7.92
C SER A 261 18.22 -12.50 7.78
N VAL A 262 18.04 -11.49 8.63
CA VAL A 262 16.86 -10.61 8.52
C VAL A 262 16.72 -10.01 7.12
N PRO A 263 17.75 -9.36 6.54
CA PRO A 263 17.66 -8.88 5.15
C PRO A 263 17.40 -9.98 4.14
N GLY A 264 18.01 -11.17 4.31
CA GLY A 264 17.84 -12.31 3.39
C GLY A 264 16.42 -12.86 3.39
N ARG A 265 15.79 -12.95 4.55
CA ARG A 265 14.41 -13.42 4.71
C ARG A 265 13.42 -12.45 4.06
N ILE A 266 13.58 -11.15 4.27
CA ILE A 266 12.75 -10.09 3.64
C ILE A 266 12.93 -10.13 2.12
N TRP A 267 14.17 -10.07 1.63
CA TRP A 267 14.50 -10.14 0.22
C TRP A 267 13.88 -11.35 -0.48
N ASN A 268 14.04 -12.53 0.10
CA ASN A 268 13.51 -13.76 -0.48
C ASN A 268 11.98 -13.80 -0.47
N GLY A 269 11.32 -13.24 0.56
CA GLY A 269 9.88 -13.10 0.62
C GLY A 269 9.35 -12.18 -0.49
N VAL A 270 9.90 -10.99 -0.60
CA VAL A 270 9.53 -9.99 -1.63
C VAL A 270 9.81 -10.54 -3.03
N ARG A 271 10.97 -11.17 -3.25
CA ARG A 271 11.33 -11.77 -4.54
C ARG A 271 10.36 -12.89 -4.96
N ARG A 272 9.86 -13.69 -4.01
CA ARG A 272 8.83 -14.71 -4.31
C ARG A 272 7.55 -14.07 -4.85
N ALA A 273 7.06 -13.02 -4.20
CA ALA A 273 5.87 -12.31 -4.65
C ALA A 273 6.08 -11.64 -6.03
N ILE A 274 7.24 -11.04 -6.29
CA ILE A 274 7.60 -10.49 -7.60
C ILE A 274 7.60 -11.61 -8.65
N ASN A 275 8.19 -12.76 -8.36
CA ASN A 275 8.24 -13.89 -9.29
C ASN A 275 6.86 -14.49 -9.57
N ALA A 276 5.98 -14.59 -8.57
CA ALA A 276 4.59 -15.01 -8.74
C ALA A 276 3.87 -14.05 -9.71
N ARG A 277 3.96 -12.74 -9.43
CA ARG A 277 3.38 -11.71 -10.29
C ARG A 277 3.87 -11.79 -11.74
N HIS A 278 5.17 -11.99 -11.98
CA HIS A 278 5.73 -12.04 -13.34
C HIS A 278 5.28 -13.25 -14.15
N ARG A 279 4.82 -14.30 -13.50
CA ARG A 279 4.41 -15.56 -14.16
C ARG A 279 2.91 -15.63 -14.44
N SER A 280 2.13 -14.72 -13.92
CA SER A 280 0.66 -14.81 -13.94
C SER A 280 0.06 -13.60 -14.65
N PRO A 281 -0.63 -13.80 -15.79
CA PRO A 281 -1.20 -12.73 -16.59
C PRO A 281 -2.32 -11.97 -15.86
N GLU A 282 -2.94 -12.56 -14.84
CA GLU A 282 -3.94 -11.95 -13.98
C GLU A 282 -3.40 -10.71 -13.28
N PHE A 283 -2.08 -10.61 -13.08
CA PHE A 283 -1.46 -9.41 -12.50
C PHE A 283 -1.19 -8.29 -13.50
N HIS A 284 -1.60 -8.42 -14.75
CA HIS A 284 -1.45 -7.33 -15.71
C HIS A 284 -2.13 -6.05 -15.19
N ALA A 285 -1.50 -4.89 -15.42
CA ALA A 285 -1.93 -3.62 -14.84
C ALA A 285 -3.30 -3.12 -15.33
N SER A 286 -3.81 -3.66 -16.44
CA SER A 286 -5.16 -3.38 -16.95
C SER A 286 -6.28 -4.20 -16.30
N VAL A 287 -5.92 -5.29 -15.59
CA VAL A 287 -6.89 -6.12 -14.88
C VAL A 287 -7.26 -5.44 -13.58
N ASP A 288 -8.55 -5.21 -13.38
CA ASP A 288 -9.04 -4.57 -12.16
C ASP A 288 -9.09 -5.55 -11.00
N THR A 289 -8.92 -5.04 -9.79
CA THR A 289 -9.09 -5.79 -8.55
C THR A 289 -10.53 -5.67 -8.09
N VAL A 290 -11.12 -6.80 -7.72
CA VAL A 290 -12.46 -6.87 -7.12
C VAL A 290 -12.29 -7.29 -5.66
N VAL A 291 -12.69 -6.42 -4.74
CA VAL A 291 -12.73 -6.77 -3.31
C VAL A 291 -13.87 -7.75 -3.08
N LEU A 292 -13.56 -8.89 -2.48
CA LEU A 292 -14.52 -9.94 -2.20
C LEU A 292 -14.90 -9.92 -0.71
N PRO A 293 -16.18 -10.16 -0.37
CA PRO A 293 -16.61 -10.18 1.02
C PRO A 293 -15.88 -11.27 1.81
N SER A 294 -15.20 -10.90 2.88
CA SER A 294 -14.51 -11.84 3.75
C SER A 294 -15.39 -12.27 4.91
N PRO A 295 -15.54 -13.59 5.18
CA PRO A 295 -16.26 -14.07 6.36
C PRO A 295 -15.50 -13.82 7.67
N HIS A 296 -14.26 -13.36 7.58
CA HIS A 296 -13.37 -13.19 8.73
C HIS A 296 -12.74 -11.80 8.80
N ARG A 297 -13.04 -11.03 9.85
CA ARG A 297 -12.57 -9.64 10.02
C ARG A 297 -11.05 -9.44 10.07
N LYS A 298 -10.26 -10.51 10.14
CA LYS A 298 -8.79 -10.48 10.13
C LYS A 298 -8.20 -10.87 8.78
N VAL A 299 -9.02 -11.21 7.80
CA VAL A 299 -8.57 -11.63 6.48
C VAL A 299 -9.21 -10.74 5.43
N ILE A 300 -8.42 -10.02 4.67
CA ILE A 300 -8.91 -9.36 3.46
C ILE A 300 -8.80 -10.33 2.29
N MET A 301 -9.79 -10.29 1.41
CA MET A 301 -9.85 -11.10 0.21
C MET A 301 -10.16 -10.22 -1.00
N TRP A 302 -9.41 -10.41 -2.07
CA TRP A 302 -9.74 -9.82 -3.36
C TRP A 302 -9.44 -10.75 -4.50
N GLY A 303 -10.12 -10.55 -5.62
CA GLY A 303 -10.00 -11.33 -6.83
C GLY A 303 -9.53 -10.50 -8.01
N ARG A 304 -8.94 -11.17 -8.97
CA ARG A 304 -8.51 -10.61 -10.24
C ARG A 304 -9.05 -11.47 -11.38
N PRO A 305 -10.19 -11.08 -11.98
CA PRO A 305 -10.76 -11.80 -13.11
C PRO A 305 -9.93 -11.52 -14.38
N HIS A 306 -9.48 -12.57 -15.05
CA HIS A 306 -8.77 -12.49 -16.31
C HIS A 306 -9.31 -13.57 -17.29
N PRO A 307 -9.31 -13.34 -18.62
CA PRO A 307 -9.79 -14.34 -19.59
C PRO A 307 -9.09 -15.70 -19.52
N GLU A 308 -7.83 -15.74 -19.10
CA GLU A 308 -7.05 -16.98 -18.98
C GLU A 308 -7.19 -17.68 -17.63
N GLY A 309 -7.77 -17.02 -16.62
CA GLY A 309 -7.92 -17.60 -15.30
C GLY A 309 -8.49 -16.60 -14.30
N ARG A 310 -8.79 -17.09 -13.12
CA ARG A 310 -9.26 -16.29 -12.00
C ARG A 310 -8.30 -16.46 -10.82
N MET A 311 -7.87 -15.38 -10.25
CA MET A 311 -7.01 -15.37 -9.08
C MET A 311 -7.78 -14.85 -7.88
N ILE A 312 -7.57 -15.47 -6.73
CA ILE A 312 -8.01 -14.99 -5.42
C ILE A 312 -6.79 -14.84 -4.54
N GLU A 313 -6.74 -13.76 -3.82
CA GLU A 313 -5.68 -13.46 -2.88
C GLU A 313 -6.24 -13.30 -1.47
N LEU A 314 -5.59 -13.90 -0.50
CA LEU A 314 -5.95 -13.86 0.93
C LEU A 314 -4.81 -13.29 1.74
N TYR A 315 -5.11 -12.39 2.68
CA TYR A 315 -4.12 -11.79 3.58
C TYR A 315 -4.64 -11.80 5.01
N ASN A 316 -4.02 -12.61 5.86
CA ASN A 316 -4.25 -12.53 7.30
C ASN A 316 -3.47 -11.35 7.87
N ILE A 317 -4.16 -10.28 8.23
CA ILE A 317 -3.53 -9.03 8.73
C ILE A 317 -3.24 -9.05 10.22
N SER A 318 -3.33 -10.19 10.88
CA SER A 318 -3.21 -10.30 12.34
C SER A 318 -2.05 -11.20 12.78
N GLU A 319 -1.65 -11.02 14.04
CA GLU A 319 -0.67 -11.86 14.75
C GLU A 319 -1.23 -13.22 15.18
N HIS A 320 -2.46 -13.55 14.81
CA HIS A 320 -3.11 -14.80 15.18
C HIS A 320 -3.32 -15.70 13.99
N GLU A 321 -3.28 -16.99 14.23
CA GLU A 321 -3.73 -18.00 13.28
C GLU A 321 -5.23 -17.83 13.02
N VAL A 322 -5.64 -17.97 11.76
CA VAL A 322 -7.03 -17.90 11.32
C VAL A 322 -7.41 -19.15 10.57
N TRP A 323 -8.56 -19.72 10.90
CA TRP A 323 -9.19 -20.82 10.17
C TRP A 323 -10.25 -20.24 9.23
N PHE A 324 -9.90 -20.15 7.94
CA PHE A 324 -10.73 -19.53 6.92
C PHE A 324 -11.62 -20.58 6.25
N PRO A 325 -12.94 -20.38 6.09
CA PRO A 325 -13.84 -21.39 5.51
C PRO A 325 -13.59 -21.55 4.02
N MET A 326 -13.25 -22.77 3.60
CA MET A 326 -12.96 -23.12 2.20
C MET A 326 -14.18 -22.99 1.28
N GLU A 327 -15.38 -23.06 1.82
CA GLU A 327 -16.61 -22.85 1.06
C GLU A 327 -16.62 -21.50 0.34
N THR A 328 -16.08 -20.47 0.99
CA THR A 328 -15.94 -19.12 0.39
C THR A 328 -15.04 -19.15 -0.85
N LEU A 329 -13.97 -19.93 -0.85
CA LEU A 329 -13.07 -20.06 -2.00
C LEU A 329 -13.69 -20.91 -3.12
N ARG A 330 -14.36 -22.02 -2.77
CA ARG A 330 -15.03 -22.90 -3.74
C ARG A 330 -16.17 -22.23 -4.51
N SER A 331 -16.77 -21.18 -3.94
CA SER A 331 -17.78 -20.38 -4.68
C SER A 331 -17.14 -19.53 -5.79
N GLU A 332 -15.85 -19.34 -5.75
CA GLU A 332 -15.09 -18.43 -6.62
C GLU A 332 -14.08 -19.16 -7.51
N LEU A 333 -13.64 -20.35 -7.14
CA LEU A 333 -12.55 -21.12 -7.77
C LEU A 333 -12.97 -22.58 -7.99
N ASP A 334 -12.21 -23.28 -8.82
CA ASP A 334 -12.31 -24.74 -9.02
C ASP A 334 -11.82 -25.51 -7.77
N ASP A 335 -12.08 -26.82 -7.71
CA ASP A 335 -11.72 -27.67 -6.56
C ASP A 335 -10.21 -27.80 -6.32
N VAL A 336 -9.39 -27.62 -7.36
CA VAL A 336 -7.93 -27.62 -7.27
C VAL A 336 -7.40 -26.32 -7.86
N VAL A 337 -6.55 -25.65 -7.12
CA VAL A 337 -5.94 -24.39 -7.52
C VAL A 337 -4.43 -24.44 -7.30
N THR A 338 -3.67 -23.63 -8.04
CA THR A 338 -2.23 -23.51 -7.83
C THR A 338 -1.95 -22.33 -6.90
N GLU A 339 -1.32 -22.60 -5.75
CA GLU A 339 -0.79 -21.59 -4.86
C GLU A 339 0.48 -20.98 -5.48
N LEU A 340 0.48 -19.68 -5.76
CA LEU A 340 1.48 -19.04 -6.62
C LEU A 340 2.78 -18.67 -5.91
N LEU A 341 2.74 -18.40 -4.61
CA LEU A 341 3.94 -17.97 -3.85
C LEU A 341 4.90 -19.14 -3.62
N ARG A 342 4.36 -20.35 -3.44
CA ARG A 342 5.13 -21.56 -3.17
C ARG A 342 5.18 -22.52 -4.36
N GLY A 343 4.21 -22.40 -5.28
CA GLY A 343 4.18 -23.14 -6.55
C GLY A 343 3.74 -24.59 -6.41
N PHE A 344 2.72 -24.87 -5.59
CA PHE A 344 2.12 -26.20 -5.48
C PHE A 344 0.61 -26.15 -5.65
N ASP A 345 0.02 -27.26 -6.04
CA ASP A 345 -1.43 -27.39 -6.15
C ASP A 345 -2.05 -27.54 -4.76
N TYR A 346 -3.12 -26.79 -4.54
CA TYR A 346 -3.87 -26.76 -3.29
C TYR A 346 -5.25 -27.36 -3.49
N ASP A 347 -5.58 -28.34 -2.66
CA ASP A 347 -6.90 -28.97 -2.65
C ASP A 347 -7.87 -28.15 -1.80
N LEU A 348 -8.96 -27.71 -2.38
CA LEU A 348 -10.00 -26.93 -1.70
C LEU A 348 -11.09 -27.80 -1.05
N THR A 349 -10.97 -29.15 -1.06
CA THR A 349 -11.96 -30.06 -0.44
C THR A 349 -12.01 -29.99 1.09
N PRO A 350 -10.95 -29.69 1.86
CA PRO A 350 -11.01 -29.47 3.30
C PRO A 350 -12.03 -28.40 3.69
N MET A 351 -12.60 -28.49 4.89
CA MET A 351 -13.61 -27.52 5.37
C MET A 351 -13.00 -26.14 5.62
N ASN A 352 -11.77 -26.07 6.11
CA ASN A 352 -11.11 -24.83 6.48
C ASN A 352 -9.67 -24.79 5.97
N LEU A 353 -9.24 -23.60 5.59
CA LEU A 353 -7.87 -23.23 5.29
C LEU A 353 -7.22 -22.60 6.53
N ARG A 354 -6.07 -23.11 6.91
CA ARG A 354 -5.28 -22.51 7.99
C ARG A 354 -4.41 -21.41 7.40
N LEU A 355 -4.55 -20.19 7.93
CA LEU A 355 -3.70 -19.05 7.63
C LEU A 355 -2.86 -18.72 8.88
N ALA A 356 -1.54 -18.83 8.76
CA ALA A 356 -0.63 -18.42 9.83
C ALA A 356 -0.66 -16.89 10.03
N PRO A 357 -0.09 -16.37 11.13
CA PRO A 357 0.05 -14.93 11.34
C PRO A 357 0.71 -14.23 10.14
N TYR A 358 0.05 -13.18 9.62
CA TYR A 358 0.50 -12.37 8.48
C TYR A 358 0.76 -13.19 7.19
N GLU A 359 0.17 -14.36 7.06
CA GLU A 359 0.30 -15.19 5.86
C GLU A 359 -0.51 -14.63 4.70
N CYS A 360 0.06 -14.77 3.50
CA CYS A 360 -0.55 -14.45 2.21
C CYS A 360 -0.65 -15.74 1.38
N LEU A 361 -1.75 -15.89 0.67
CA LEU A 361 -1.98 -16.94 -0.32
C LEU A 361 -2.57 -16.34 -1.59
#